data_c1aa2d5adc6b7f34ec16f3c490d5d6ec
#
_entry.id   c1aa2d5adc6b7f34ec16f3c490d5d6ec
#
_cell.length_a   1.000
_cell.length_b   1.000
_cell.length_c   1.000
_cell.angle_alpha   90.00
_cell.angle_beta   90.00
_cell.angle_gamma   90.00
#
_symmetry.space_group_name_H-M   'P 1'
#
loop_
_entity.id
_entity.type
_entity.pdbx_description
1 polymer ?
#
loop_
_entity_poly.entity_id
_entity_poly.type
_entity_poly.pdbx_seq_one_letter_code
_entity_poly.pdbx_strand_id
1 'polypeptide(L)'
;TLERQGDCIVVGAGVTMAQAAAFAADQGLAGLEFAHGIPGTMGGGVYMNAGAYGGELCQVCVETTVLRDGELVTVAGEDQGFAYRRSAFQNDGSVILRTVCRLTPDDPAAIRERMRDLAQRRRNSQPLELPSAGSTFKRPVGGYAAALIEQAGLKGFRVGGASVSTKHAGFVVNDGGATCADVLALIAAVQKKVLEQSGIQLEPEVRIL
;
A
#
# COMPACT_ATOMS: atom_id res chain seq x y z
N THR A 1 6.75 8.46 17.83
CA THR A 1 6.72 9.92 17.68
C THR A 1 5.72 10.30 16.63
N LEU A 2 4.92 11.33 16.89
CA LEU A 2 3.99 11.93 15.94
C LEU A 2 3.84 13.41 16.35
N GLU A 3 4.51 14.32 15.62
CA GLU A 3 4.69 15.71 15.99
C GLU A 3 4.56 16.62 14.77
N ARG A 4 3.98 17.82 14.96
CA ARG A 4 3.93 18.86 13.93
C ARG A 4 5.14 19.80 14.05
N GLN A 5 5.74 20.14 12.93
CA GLN A 5 6.80 21.13 12.79
C GLN A 5 6.50 22.04 11.58
N GLY A 6 5.81 23.16 11.84
CA GLY A 6 5.34 24.05 10.77
C GLY A 6 4.34 23.33 9.85
N ASP A 7 4.65 23.26 8.56
CA ASP A 7 3.87 22.52 7.55
C ASP A 7 4.33 21.06 7.36
N CYS A 8 5.20 20.59 8.25
CA CYS A 8 5.63 19.21 8.27
C CYS A 8 5.07 18.47 9.48
N ILE A 9 4.99 17.14 9.34
CA ILE A 9 4.83 16.23 10.47
C ILE A 9 6.03 15.27 10.52
N VAL A 10 6.53 15.02 11.74
CA VAL A 10 7.55 13.99 12.00
C VAL A 10 6.84 12.77 12.54
N VAL A 11 7.03 11.63 11.83
CA VAL A 11 6.29 10.40 12.09
C VAL A 11 7.27 9.25 12.34
N GLY A 12 7.18 8.63 13.51
CA GLY A 12 7.92 7.41 13.84
C GLY A 12 7.48 6.22 12.98
N ALA A 13 8.42 5.35 12.63
CA ALA A 13 8.17 4.22 11.74
C ALA A 13 7.05 3.28 12.20
N GLY A 14 6.84 3.13 13.52
CA GLY A 14 5.78 2.30 14.10
C GLY A 14 4.38 2.94 14.15
N VAL A 15 4.24 4.25 13.84
CA VAL A 15 2.94 4.91 13.74
C VAL A 15 2.19 4.36 12.54
N THR A 16 0.90 4.03 12.69
CA THR A 16 0.12 3.56 11.56
C THR A 16 -0.14 4.68 10.55
N MET A 17 -0.26 4.33 9.27
CA MET A 17 -0.60 5.29 8.23
C MET A 17 -1.93 5.98 8.50
N ALA A 18 -2.90 5.26 9.07
CA ALA A 18 -4.18 5.82 9.48
C ALA A 18 -4.04 6.86 10.61
N GLN A 19 -3.19 6.59 11.61
CA GLN A 19 -2.91 7.56 12.70
C GLN A 19 -2.20 8.81 12.17
N ALA A 20 -1.20 8.65 11.28
CA ALA A 20 -0.51 9.78 10.67
C ALA A 20 -1.46 10.66 9.85
N ALA A 21 -2.33 10.05 9.04
CA ALA A 21 -3.32 10.78 8.23
C ALA A 21 -4.37 11.49 9.12
N ALA A 22 -4.87 10.84 10.17
CA ALA A 22 -5.80 11.45 11.11
C ALA A 22 -5.18 12.64 11.86
N PHE A 23 -3.94 12.47 12.34
CA PHE A 23 -3.20 13.55 12.99
C PHE A 23 -2.98 14.74 12.04
N ALA A 24 -2.55 14.50 10.80
CA ALA A 24 -2.38 15.55 9.79
C ALA A 24 -3.69 16.33 9.57
N ALA A 25 -4.82 15.62 9.44
CA ALA A 25 -6.14 16.24 9.30
C ALA A 25 -6.52 17.09 10.53
N ASP A 26 -6.23 16.62 11.74
CA ASP A 26 -6.48 17.37 13.00
C ASP A 26 -5.63 18.63 13.09
N GLN A 27 -4.44 18.61 12.46
CA GLN A 27 -3.55 19.77 12.37
C GLN A 27 -3.86 20.70 11.20
N GLY A 28 -4.88 20.42 10.37
CA GLY A 28 -5.19 21.21 9.18
C GLY A 28 -4.12 21.10 8.09
N LEU A 29 -3.53 19.90 7.94
CA LEU A 29 -2.48 19.60 6.96
C LEU A 29 -2.94 18.51 5.99
N ALA A 30 -3.15 18.88 4.73
CA ALA A 30 -3.56 18.02 3.63
C ALA A 30 -2.37 17.32 2.96
N GLY A 31 -2.61 16.17 2.35
CA GLY A 31 -1.64 15.41 1.56
C GLY A 31 -1.48 13.95 1.99
N LEU A 32 -2.03 13.54 3.15
CA LEU A 32 -2.01 12.15 3.62
C LEU A 32 -3.38 11.46 3.60
N GLU A 33 -4.40 12.03 2.96
CA GLU A 33 -5.75 11.47 2.92
C GLU A 33 -5.78 10.06 2.31
N PHE A 34 -4.96 9.82 1.28
CA PHE A 34 -4.83 8.52 0.62
C PHE A 34 -4.33 7.41 1.58
N ALA A 35 -3.53 7.81 2.58
CA ALA A 35 -2.87 6.91 3.50
C ALA A 35 -3.81 6.35 4.57
N HIS A 36 -4.90 7.05 4.90
CA HIS A 36 -5.82 6.69 5.98
C HIS A 36 -6.39 5.27 5.88
N GLY A 37 -6.66 4.80 4.67
CA GLY A 37 -7.20 3.46 4.45
C GLY A 37 -6.16 2.38 4.12
N ILE A 38 -4.87 2.70 4.09
CA ILE A 38 -3.81 1.72 3.84
C ILE A 38 -3.43 1.05 5.17
N PRO A 39 -3.59 -0.28 5.32
CA PRO A 39 -3.15 -0.97 6.53
C PRO A 39 -1.62 -1.03 6.58
N GLY A 40 -1.05 -0.79 7.75
CA GLY A 40 0.38 -0.83 7.97
C GLY A 40 0.92 0.43 8.66
N THR A 41 2.23 0.46 8.85
CA THR A 41 2.95 1.53 9.53
C THR A 41 3.62 2.49 8.55
N MET A 42 4.00 3.68 9.03
CA MET A 42 4.73 4.66 8.21
C MET A 42 6.08 4.12 7.72
N GLY A 43 6.80 3.36 8.54
CA GLY A 43 8.06 2.72 8.11
C GLY A 43 7.84 1.75 6.96
N GLY A 44 6.83 0.88 7.05
CA GLY A 44 6.45 -0.02 5.95
C GLY A 44 5.94 0.73 4.72
N GLY A 45 5.21 1.83 4.95
CA GLY A 45 4.76 2.73 3.88
C GLY A 45 5.91 3.36 3.10
N VAL A 46 6.90 3.93 3.80
CA VAL A 46 8.12 4.51 3.19
C VAL A 46 8.93 3.43 2.47
N TYR A 47 9.14 2.27 3.09
CA TYR A 47 9.83 1.14 2.48
C TYR A 47 9.23 0.73 1.12
N MET A 48 7.91 0.76 1.00
CA MET A 48 7.17 0.35 -0.21
C MET A 48 6.75 1.52 -1.11
N ASN A 49 7.07 2.78 -0.77
CA ASN A 49 6.42 3.93 -1.40
C ASN A 49 4.91 3.71 -1.52
N ALA A 50 4.27 3.49 -0.37
CA ALA A 50 2.86 3.13 -0.34
C ALA A 50 1.99 4.21 -0.96
N GLY A 51 1.00 3.79 -1.74
CA GLY A 51 0.10 4.72 -2.41
C GLY A 51 -1.26 4.09 -2.74
N ALA A 52 -2.25 4.93 -2.84
CA ALA A 52 -3.61 4.60 -3.23
C ALA A 52 -4.33 5.84 -3.79
N TYR A 53 -5.28 5.64 -4.70
CA TYR A 53 -6.14 6.71 -5.24
C TYR A 53 -5.38 7.92 -5.82
N GLY A 54 -4.20 7.70 -6.40
CA GLY A 54 -3.38 8.75 -7.01
C GLY A 54 -2.43 9.44 -6.03
N GLY A 55 -2.51 9.18 -4.72
CA GLY A 55 -1.53 9.63 -3.73
C GLY A 55 -0.47 8.58 -3.45
N GLU A 56 0.77 9.00 -3.21
CA GLU A 56 1.92 8.16 -2.84
C GLU A 56 2.81 8.87 -1.84
N LEU A 57 3.52 8.12 -0.99
CA LEU A 57 4.40 8.73 0.03
C LEU A 57 5.53 9.59 -0.57
N CYS A 58 6.05 9.25 -1.73
CA CYS A 58 7.06 10.08 -2.42
C CYS A 58 6.62 11.53 -2.68
N GLN A 59 5.31 11.80 -2.72
CA GLN A 59 4.78 13.15 -2.94
C GLN A 59 4.89 14.04 -1.71
N VAL A 60 5.01 13.46 -0.52
CA VAL A 60 4.99 14.18 0.75
C VAL A 60 6.20 13.89 1.63
N CYS A 61 6.85 12.75 1.50
CA CYS A 61 8.01 12.35 2.30
C CYS A 61 9.26 13.09 1.82
N VAL A 62 9.77 14.02 2.65
CA VAL A 62 10.93 14.87 2.29
C VAL A 62 12.24 14.30 2.82
N GLU A 63 12.22 13.60 3.94
CA GLU A 63 13.40 12.93 4.50
C GLU A 63 13.00 11.72 5.34
N THR A 64 13.91 10.76 5.46
CA THR A 64 13.77 9.57 6.28
C THR A 64 15.04 9.33 7.08
N THR A 65 14.90 9.18 8.40
CA THR A 65 16.01 8.77 9.27
C THR A 65 16.00 7.25 9.40
N VAL A 66 17.13 6.63 9.13
CA VAL A 66 17.35 5.18 9.20
C VAL A 66 18.49 4.85 10.15
N LEU A 67 18.51 3.63 10.67
CA LEU A 67 19.69 2.99 11.25
C LEU A 67 20.33 2.16 10.14
N ARG A 68 21.59 2.48 9.81
CA ARG A 68 22.39 1.78 8.79
C ARG A 68 23.80 1.55 9.35
N ASP A 69 24.26 0.31 9.34
CA ASP A 69 25.60 -0.08 9.84
C ASP A 69 25.90 0.42 11.27
N GLY A 70 24.87 0.49 12.12
CA GLY A 70 24.97 0.97 13.50
C GLY A 70 24.91 2.50 13.65
N GLU A 71 24.80 3.27 12.58
CA GLU A 71 24.76 4.72 12.58
C GLU A 71 23.37 5.26 12.19
N LEU A 72 23.03 6.44 12.71
CA LEU A 72 21.85 7.18 12.32
C LEU A 72 22.14 7.99 11.07
N VAL A 73 21.47 7.67 9.97
CA VAL A 73 21.61 8.34 8.69
C VAL A 73 20.29 9.00 8.31
N THR A 74 20.33 10.26 7.86
CA THR A 74 19.17 10.93 7.25
C THR A 74 19.34 10.93 5.75
N VAL A 75 18.34 10.34 5.06
CA VAL A 75 18.25 10.27 3.60
C VAL A 75 17.12 11.20 3.14
N ALA A 76 17.41 12.09 2.23
CA ALA A 76 16.46 13.15 1.81
C ALA A 76 16.28 13.24 0.30
N GLY A 77 15.18 13.83 -0.14
CA GLY A 77 14.90 14.12 -1.54
C GLY A 77 15.01 12.86 -2.43
N GLU A 78 15.74 13.01 -3.54
CA GLU A 78 15.91 11.95 -4.56
C GLU A 78 16.69 10.73 -4.07
N ASP A 79 17.55 10.89 -3.06
CA ASP A 79 18.32 9.80 -2.48
C ASP A 79 17.45 8.74 -1.80
N GLN A 80 16.18 9.06 -1.46
CA GLN A 80 15.20 8.09 -0.98
C GLN A 80 14.79 7.08 -2.07
N GLY A 81 15.12 7.33 -3.35
CA GLY A 81 15.00 6.40 -4.47
C GLY A 81 13.58 5.87 -4.70
N PHE A 82 12.56 6.70 -4.44
CA PHE A 82 11.17 6.29 -4.58
C PHE A 82 10.79 5.98 -6.04
N ALA A 83 10.15 4.85 -6.23
CA ALA A 83 9.51 4.44 -7.47
C ALA A 83 8.25 3.61 -7.14
N TYR A 84 7.54 3.12 -8.14
CA TYR A 84 6.35 2.30 -7.92
C TYR A 84 6.67 1.06 -7.06
N ARG A 85 6.11 1.01 -5.86
CA ARG A 85 6.34 -0.04 -4.83
C ARG A 85 7.83 -0.26 -4.49
N ARG A 86 8.61 0.81 -4.54
CA ARG A 86 10.06 0.76 -4.31
C ARG A 86 10.56 1.99 -3.57
N SER A 87 11.62 1.79 -2.76
CA SER A 87 12.48 2.83 -2.19
C SER A 87 13.93 2.34 -2.11
N ALA A 88 14.87 3.23 -1.85
CA ALA A 88 16.27 2.90 -1.63
C ALA A 88 16.47 1.94 -0.44
N PHE A 89 15.58 2.01 0.55
CA PHE A 89 15.66 1.24 1.80
C PHE A 89 15.38 -0.27 1.65
N GLN A 90 14.99 -0.75 0.46
CA GLN A 90 14.63 -2.16 0.26
C GLN A 90 15.85 -3.10 0.17
N ASN A 91 17.02 -2.60 -0.18
CA ASN A 91 18.17 -3.43 -0.51
C ASN A 91 19.47 -3.02 0.21
N ASP A 92 19.40 -2.12 1.19
CA ASP A 92 20.56 -1.55 1.83
C ASP A 92 20.72 -1.96 3.32
N GLY A 93 19.86 -2.86 3.81
CA GLY A 93 19.86 -3.31 5.20
C GLY A 93 19.40 -2.26 6.21
N SER A 94 18.95 -1.10 5.76
CA SER A 94 18.50 -0.02 6.64
C SER A 94 17.25 -0.38 7.41
N VAL A 95 17.16 0.06 8.67
CA VAL A 95 15.96 0.05 9.49
C VAL A 95 15.40 1.46 9.56
N ILE A 96 14.22 1.68 8.99
CA ILE A 96 13.53 2.99 9.02
C ILE A 96 13.08 3.28 10.45
N LEU A 97 13.42 4.44 10.98
CA LEU A 97 13.10 4.86 12.34
C LEU A 97 12.01 5.95 12.36
N ARG A 98 12.11 6.92 11.46
CA ARG A 98 11.12 8.01 11.34
C ARG A 98 11.20 8.63 9.94
N THR A 99 10.13 9.32 9.57
CA THR A 99 10.08 10.13 8.35
C THR A 99 9.49 11.50 8.62
N VAL A 100 9.86 12.48 7.80
CA VAL A 100 9.28 13.82 7.78
C VAL A 100 8.44 13.95 6.52
N CYS A 101 7.16 14.26 6.70
CA CYS A 101 6.24 14.52 5.60
C CYS A 101 5.92 16.02 5.54
N ARG A 102 6.17 16.66 4.41
CA ARG A 102 5.74 18.04 4.13
C ARG A 102 4.35 18.00 3.55
N LEU A 103 3.46 18.76 4.17
CA LEU A 103 2.03 18.78 3.87
C LEU A 103 1.59 20.20 3.54
N THR A 104 0.36 20.36 3.08
CA THR A 104 -0.18 21.66 2.70
C THR A 104 -1.26 22.10 3.69
N PRO A 105 -1.21 23.33 4.25
CA PRO A 105 -2.28 23.85 5.09
C PRO A 105 -3.63 23.85 4.32
N ASP A 106 -4.68 23.33 4.97
CA ASP A 106 -6.04 23.26 4.42
C ASP A 106 -7.08 23.18 5.57
N ASP A 107 -8.35 23.38 5.22
CA ASP A 107 -9.44 23.23 6.18
C ASP A 107 -9.57 21.78 6.68
N PRO A 108 -9.51 21.54 8.01
CA PRO A 108 -9.67 20.21 8.60
C PRO A 108 -10.96 19.50 8.19
N ALA A 109 -12.06 20.25 7.99
CA ALA A 109 -13.34 19.66 7.59
C ALA A 109 -13.27 19.14 6.15
N ALA A 110 -12.66 19.89 5.23
CA ALA A 110 -12.44 19.50 3.84
C ALA A 110 -11.49 18.28 3.74
N ILE A 111 -10.40 18.25 4.53
CA ILE A 111 -9.48 17.09 4.60
C ILE A 111 -10.24 15.84 5.03
N ARG A 112 -11.02 15.93 6.12
CA ARG A 112 -11.81 14.79 6.62
C ARG A 112 -12.90 14.35 5.64
N GLU A 113 -13.46 15.26 4.85
CA GLU A 113 -14.42 14.90 3.80
C GLU A 113 -13.75 14.06 2.70
N ARG A 114 -12.57 14.47 2.22
CA ARG A 114 -11.78 13.65 1.26
C ARG A 114 -11.43 12.28 1.83
N MET A 115 -11.03 12.21 3.09
CA MET A 115 -10.76 10.93 3.76
C MET A 115 -11.99 10.03 3.81
N ARG A 116 -13.18 10.58 4.11
CA ARG A 116 -14.45 9.83 4.13
C ARG A 116 -14.80 9.30 2.73
N ASP A 117 -14.65 10.14 1.69
CA ASP A 117 -14.88 9.73 0.31
C ASP A 117 -13.97 8.57 -0.10
N LEU A 118 -12.66 8.67 0.16
CA LEU A 118 -11.70 7.60 -0.13
C LEU A 118 -12.02 6.32 0.65
N ALA A 119 -12.42 6.43 1.92
CA ALA A 119 -12.83 5.30 2.72
C ALA A 119 -14.11 4.65 2.17
N GLN A 120 -15.07 5.44 1.69
CA GLN A 120 -16.30 4.93 1.06
C GLN A 120 -16.02 4.21 -0.26
N ARG A 121 -15.17 4.79 -1.12
CA ARG A 121 -14.72 4.13 -2.37
C ARG A 121 -14.06 2.79 -2.07
N ARG A 122 -13.22 2.73 -1.02
CA ARG A 122 -12.56 1.48 -0.59
C ARG A 122 -13.57 0.45 -0.12
N ARG A 123 -14.51 0.81 0.74
CA ARG A 123 -15.59 -0.10 1.18
C ARG A 123 -16.41 -0.63 0.01
N ASN A 124 -16.70 0.21 -0.98
CA ASN A 124 -17.51 -0.19 -2.14
C ASN A 124 -16.76 -1.15 -3.07
N SER A 125 -15.43 -1.01 -3.20
CA SER A 125 -14.64 -1.74 -4.21
C SER A 125 -13.79 -2.89 -3.67
N GLN A 126 -13.46 -2.92 -2.37
CA GLN A 126 -12.56 -3.92 -1.81
C GLN A 126 -13.25 -4.88 -0.84
N PRO A 127 -12.83 -6.15 -0.75
CA PRO A 127 -13.42 -7.17 0.12
C PRO A 127 -12.92 -7.03 1.57
N LEU A 128 -13.23 -5.89 2.23
CA LEU A 128 -12.72 -5.55 3.56
C LEU A 128 -13.27 -6.47 4.66
N GLU A 129 -14.34 -7.19 4.37
CA GLU A 129 -15.00 -8.16 5.23
C GLU A 129 -14.28 -9.52 5.31
N LEU A 130 -13.36 -9.79 4.38
CA LEU A 130 -12.63 -11.05 4.32
C LEU A 130 -11.13 -10.83 4.55
N PRO A 131 -10.44 -11.75 5.25
CA PRO A 131 -8.99 -11.68 5.42
C PRO A 131 -8.28 -11.75 4.07
N SER A 132 -7.36 -10.81 3.83
CA SER A 132 -6.52 -10.76 2.63
C SER A 132 -5.21 -10.02 2.92
N ALA A 133 -4.22 -10.19 2.04
CA ALA A 133 -2.97 -9.43 2.07
C ALA A 133 -3.01 -8.18 1.16
N GLY A 134 -4.21 -7.68 0.83
CA GLY A 134 -4.41 -6.57 -0.10
C GLY A 134 -4.40 -7.00 -1.57
N SER A 135 -4.01 -6.10 -2.47
CA SER A 135 -3.80 -6.45 -3.88
C SER A 135 -2.68 -7.47 -4.02
N THR A 136 -3.00 -8.60 -4.64
CA THR A 136 -2.07 -9.75 -4.73
C THR A 136 -0.98 -9.52 -5.77
N PHE A 137 -1.28 -8.76 -6.83
CA PHE A 137 -0.37 -8.56 -7.97
C PHE A 137 -0.06 -7.08 -8.18
N LYS A 138 1.17 -6.80 -8.58
CA LYS A 138 1.59 -5.48 -9.05
C LYS A 138 0.83 -5.08 -10.31
N ARG A 139 0.75 -3.77 -10.56
CA ARG A 139 0.20 -3.27 -11.81
C ARG A 139 1.12 -3.67 -12.98
N PRO A 140 0.65 -4.43 -13.97
CA PRO A 140 1.44 -4.75 -15.15
C PRO A 140 1.54 -3.55 -16.09
N VAL A 141 2.53 -3.58 -16.97
CA VAL A 141 2.66 -2.58 -18.04
C VAL A 141 1.43 -2.69 -18.95
N GLY A 142 0.81 -1.55 -19.25
CA GLY A 142 -0.32 -1.46 -20.17
C GLY A 142 -1.70 -1.80 -19.58
N GLY A 143 -1.84 -2.00 -18.25
CA GLY A 143 -3.15 -2.34 -17.70
C GLY A 143 -3.23 -2.42 -16.18
N TYR A 144 -4.28 -3.06 -15.72
CA TYR A 144 -4.53 -3.36 -14.31
C TYR A 144 -4.64 -4.87 -14.12
N ALA A 145 -3.91 -5.43 -13.15
CA ALA A 145 -3.97 -6.86 -12.84
C ALA A 145 -5.42 -7.33 -12.58
N ALA A 146 -6.20 -6.56 -11.81
CA ALA A 146 -7.60 -6.89 -11.54
C ALA A 146 -8.45 -7.01 -12.81
N ALA A 147 -8.25 -6.12 -13.80
CA ALA A 147 -8.98 -6.18 -15.07
C ALA A 147 -8.62 -7.43 -15.88
N LEU A 148 -7.34 -7.79 -15.94
CA LEU A 148 -6.88 -9.01 -16.64
C LEU A 148 -7.44 -10.28 -15.97
N ILE A 149 -7.44 -10.33 -14.63
CA ILE A 149 -7.99 -11.45 -13.86
C ILE A 149 -9.51 -11.57 -14.06
N GLU A 150 -10.22 -10.45 -14.11
CA GLU A 150 -11.66 -10.42 -14.37
C GLU A 150 -11.99 -10.83 -15.81
N GLN A 151 -11.24 -10.34 -16.80
CA GLN A 151 -11.37 -10.76 -18.22
C GLN A 151 -11.07 -12.24 -18.40
N ALA A 152 -10.18 -12.80 -17.61
CA ALA A 152 -9.90 -14.24 -17.58
C ALA A 152 -11.02 -15.07 -16.90
N GLY A 153 -12.10 -14.44 -16.43
CA GLY A 153 -13.23 -15.12 -15.80
C GLY A 153 -12.89 -15.71 -14.44
N LEU A 154 -11.88 -15.17 -13.73
CA LEU A 154 -11.35 -15.78 -12.53
C LEU A 154 -11.97 -15.26 -11.21
N LYS A 155 -12.93 -14.33 -11.23
CA LYS A 155 -13.68 -13.98 -10.01
C LYS A 155 -14.33 -15.20 -9.39
N GLY A 156 -14.11 -15.42 -8.10
CA GLY A 156 -14.61 -16.59 -7.37
C GLY A 156 -13.85 -17.90 -7.63
N PHE A 157 -12.79 -17.89 -8.46
CA PHE A 157 -11.95 -19.06 -8.66
C PHE A 157 -11.24 -19.45 -7.36
N ARG A 158 -11.26 -20.74 -7.01
CA ARG A 158 -10.84 -21.26 -5.70
C ARG A 158 -9.75 -22.31 -5.80
N VAL A 159 -8.88 -22.34 -4.77
CA VAL A 159 -7.98 -23.46 -4.48
C VAL A 159 -8.00 -23.64 -2.96
N GLY A 160 -8.46 -24.79 -2.48
CA GLY A 160 -8.66 -25.04 -1.05
C GLY A 160 -9.54 -23.97 -0.40
N GLY A 161 -9.07 -23.37 0.69
CA GLY A 161 -9.77 -22.27 1.38
C GLY A 161 -9.53 -20.89 0.81
N ALA A 162 -8.68 -20.72 -0.23
CA ALA A 162 -8.39 -19.43 -0.84
C ALA A 162 -9.22 -19.21 -2.11
N SER A 163 -9.64 -17.96 -2.36
CA SER A 163 -10.35 -17.59 -3.59
C SER A 163 -9.97 -16.22 -4.13
N VAL A 164 -10.18 -16.00 -5.42
CA VAL A 164 -10.18 -14.67 -6.02
C VAL A 164 -11.48 -13.98 -5.62
N SER A 165 -11.39 -12.81 -4.99
CA SER A 165 -12.57 -12.07 -4.55
C SER A 165 -13.53 -11.78 -5.71
N THR A 166 -14.83 -12.02 -5.47
CA THR A 166 -15.89 -11.67 -6.42
C THR A 166 -16.11 -10.15 -6.49
N LYS A 167 -15.75 -9.42 -5.41
CA LYS A 167 -15.88 -7.96 -5.34
C LYS A 167 -14.76 -7.24 -6.07
N HIS A 168 -13.51 -7.71 -5.93
CA HIS A 168 -12.32 -7.12 -6.56
C HIS A 168 -11.34 -8.20 -7.00
N ALA A 169 -11.24 -8.45 -8.29
CA ALA A 169 -10.44 -9.56 -8.84
C ALA A 169 -8.92 -9.48 -8.53
N GLY A 170 -8.40 -8.32 -8.12
CA GLY A 170 -7.00 -8.17 -7.70
C GLY A 170 -6.70 -8.71 -6.29
N PHE A 171 -7.71 -9.14 -5.53
CA PHE A 171 -7.58 -9.64 -4.17
C PHE A 171 -7.76 -11.16 -4.12
N VAL A 172 -6.79 -11.83 -3.50
CA VAL A 172 -6.96 -13.20 -2.99
C VAL A 172 -7.41 -13.11 -1.56
N VAL A 173 -8.52 -13.77 -1.24
CA VAL A 173 -9.14 -13.76 0.09
C VAL A 173 -9.13 -15.15 0.70
N ASN A 174 -9.12 -15.19 2.03
CA ASN A 174 -9.31 -16.42 2.80
C ASN A 174 -10.81 -16.56 3.13
N ASP A 175 -11.49 -17.49 2.46
CA ASP A 175 -12.92 -17.79 2.68
C ASP A 175 -13.15 -18.71 3.88
N GLY A 176 -12.11 -19.02 4.65
CA GLY A 176 -12.11 -19.87 5.82
C GLY A 176 -11.18 -21.08 5.63
N GLY A 177 -10.20 -21.20 6.52
CA GLY A 177 -9.29 -22.32 6.55
C GLY A 177 -8.26 -22.39 5.42
N ALA A 178 -8.01 -21.30 4.68
CA ALA A 178 -6.96 -21.27 3.67
C ALA A 178 -5.57 -21.45 4.30
N THR A 179 -4.80 -22.37 3.73
CA THR A 179 -3.38 -22.54 4.05
C THR A 179 -2.51 -21.63 3.16
N CYS A 180 -1.25 -21.41 3.55
CA CYS A 180 -0.28 -20.72 2.69
C CYS A 180 -0.15 -21.46 1.34
N ALA A 181 -0.14 -22.78 1.33
CA ALA A 181 -0.08 -23.59 0.13
C ALA A 181 -1.28 -23.34 -0.80
N ASP A 182 -2.50 -23.19 -0.28
CA ASP A 182 -3.68 -22.85 -1.08
C ASP A 182 -3.53 -21.48 -1.75
N VAL A 183 -3.07 -20.48 -0.99
CA VAL A 183 -2.86 -19.14 -1.53
C VAL A 183 -1.80 -19.14 -2.63
N LEU A 184 -0.67 -19.82 -2.43
CA LEU A 184 0.40 -19.91 -3.42
C LEU A 184 -0.05 -20.65 -4.68
N ALA A 185 -0.77 -21.77 -4.52
CA ALA A 185 -1.34 -22.51 -5.64
C ALA A 185 -2.37 -21.68 -6.43
N LEU A 186 -3.20 -20.90 -5.71
CA LEU A 186 -4.15 -19.98 -6.36
C LEU A 186 -3.43 -18.87 -7.13
N ILE A 187 -2.38 -18.25 -6.56
CA ILE A 187 -1.56 -17.24 -7.24
C ILE A 187 -0.97 -17.82 -8.53
N ALA A 188 -0.36 -19.00 -8.47
CA ALA A 188 0.23 -19.67 -9.64
C ALA A 188 -0.83 -19.99 -10.71
N ALA A 189 -2.00 -20.46 -10.31
CA ALA A 189 -3.10 -20.74 -11.25
C ALA A 189 -3.62 -19.48 -11.94
N VAL A 190 -3.75 -18.35 -11.19
CA VAL A 190 -4.15 -17.05 -11.75
C VAL A 190 -3.09 -16.55 -12.75
N GLN A 191 -1.80 -16.58 -12.37
CA GLN A 191 -0.71 -16.18 -13.24
C GLN A 191 -0.73 -16.96 -14.57
N LYS A 192 -0.87 -18.30 -14.49
CA LYS A 192 -0.92 -19.18 -15.66
C LYS A 192 -2.09 -18.81 -16.59
N LYS A 193 -3.31 -18.72 -16.04
CA LYS A 193 -4.51 -18.44 -16.83
C LYS A 193 -4.49 -17.07 -17.48
N VAL A 194 -4.02 -16.04 -16.75
CA VAL A 194 -3.89 -14.68 -17.31
C VAL A 194 -2.83 -14.66 -18.41
N LEU A 195 -1.68 -15.31 -18.22
CA LEU A 195 -0.63 -15.41 -19.25
C LEU A 195 -1.15 -16.09 -20.51
N GLU A 196 -1.84 -17.23 -20.37
CA GLU A 196 -2.42 -17.97 -21.49
C GLU A 196 -3.40 -17.14 -22.30
N GLN A 197 -4.19 -16.29 -21.66
CA GLN A 197 -5.23 -15.50 -22.31
C GLN A 197 -4.75 -14.16 -22.85
N SER A 198 -3.87 -13.46 -22.12
CA SER A 198 -3.47 -12.08 -22.44
C SER A 198 -2.02 -11.92 -22.90
N GLY A 199 -1.18 -12.96 -22.74
CA GLY A 199 0.27 -12.87 -22.95
C GLY A 199 1.01 -12.07 -21.87
N ILE A 200 0.32 -11.60 -20.81
CA ILE A 200 0.89 -10.77 -19.77
C ILE A 200 1.21 -11.63 -18.54
N GLN A 201 2.48 -11.63 -18.12
CA GLN A 201 2.91 -12.27 -16.88
C GLN A 201 2.61 -11.36 -15.70
N LEU A 202 1.74 -11.78 -14.79
CA LEU A 202 1.49 -11.05 -13.53
C LEU A 202 2.63 -11.30 -12.54
N GLU A 203 3.07 -10.22 -11.87
CA GLU A 203 4.06 -10.26 -10.80
C GLU A 203 3.38 -10.13 -9.44
N PRO A 204 3.60 -11.05 -8.46
CA PRO A 204 3.04 -10.90 -7.13
C PRO A 204 3.59 -9.64 -6.42
N GLU A 205 2.71 -8.91 -5.73
CA GLU A 205 3.08 -7.82 -4.81
C GLU A 205 3.30 -8.37 -3.39
N VAL A 206 2.60 -9.44 -3.03
CA VAL A 206 2.77 -10.12 -1.75
C VAL A 206 4.16 -10.74 -1.64
N ARG A 207 4.79 -10.58 -0.47
CA ARG A 207 6.10 -11.16 -0.16
C ARG A 207 5.91 -12.45 0.62
N ILE A 208 6.60 -13.49 0.20
CA ILE A 208 6.63 -14.79 0.88
C ILE A 208 7.91 -14.79 1.73
N LEU A 209 7.75 -15.02 3.03
CA LEU A 209 8.83 -15.09 4.01
C LEU A 209 9.18 -16.54 4.31
#